data_a63bfb9f138a1a42fcd09a41885430da
#
_entry.id   a63bfb9f138a1a42fcd09a41885430da
#
_cell.length_a   1.000
_cell.length_b   1.000
_cell.length_c   1.000
_cell.angle_alpha   90.00
_cell.angle_beta   90.00
_cell.angle_gamma   90.00
#
_symmetry.space_group_name_H-M   'P 1'
#
loop_
_entity.id
_entity.type
_entity.pdbx_description
1 polymer ?
#
loop_
_entity_poly.entity_id
_entity_poly.type
_entity_poly.pdbx_seq_one_letter_code
_entity_poly.pdbx_strand_id
1 'polypeptide(L)'
;GLRDFSMSMSSKSGTAGLSRRKFLQVGTAAGGGLMLGFEMGGALAQAPAPKKYVLNPNAFIAIARDGKVSFQIPQEEMGQGVYTSLSQLLADELDVDLANVTPLPAPPSDALYASPKGRRQSTGGSTSIRGFYTALRQVGASGRAMMVQAAAQQWGVSAASLRTENGQVIDDAHGGRKLSYGELAPRAAKLPAPQEVTLKADKDLKYIGKSVKRLDTPDKVNGKAQYGIDVRMDGLKVAVIAASPVVGGKIARVDDSKMKAMPGLQLVALDDLVAVVGPNFCAAKKGMDALAITWNGGENAKINSDAIWRDLEKGSQQKGAIAKEEGDVEKSLKADRFDAAYEMPFLAHAPM
;
A
#
# COMPACT_ATOMS: atom_id res chain seq x y z
N GLY A 1 41.27 0.81 24.58
CA GLY A 1 41.59 1.03 23.19
C GLY A 1 40.34 0.85 22.35
N LEU A 2 39.59 1.94 22.14
CA LEU A 2 38.47 2.01 21.19
C LEU A 2 39.09 1.99 19.77
N ARG A 3 38.77 0.98 18.97
CA ARG A 3 39.07 0.99 17.54
C ARG A 3 37.88 1.56 16.80
N ASP A 4 38.15 2.63 16.08
CA ASP A 4 37.28 3.27 15.11
C ASP A 4 36.79 2.27 14.07
N PHE A 5 35.48 2.08 13.97
CA PHE A 5 34.81 1.53 12.80
C PHE A 5 34.05 2.66 12.12
N SER A 6 34.78 3.45 11.32
CA SER A 6 34.15 4.30 10.33
C SER A 6 33.80 3.46 9.12
N MET A 7 32.54 3.03 8.99
CA MET A 7 32.02 2.50 7.75
C MET A 7 31.71 3.66 6.80
N SER A 8 32.65 3.93 5.90
CA SER A 8 32.42 4.74 4.72
C SER A 8 31.42 4.01 3.81
N MET A 9 30.17 4.45 3.80
CA MET A 9 29.21 4.06 2.77
C MET A 9 29.51 4.81 1.48
N SER A 10 30.35 4.25 0.64
CA SER A 10 30.48 4.64 -0.75
C SER A 10 29.20 4.26 -1.49
N SER A 11 28.33 5.24 -1.76
CA SER A 11 27.18 5.08 -2.65
C SER A 11 27.65 4.95 -4.09
N LYS A 12 27.93 3.73 -4.54
CA LYS A 12 27.90 3.42 -5.95
C LYS A 12 26.46 3.08 -6.33
N SER A 13 25.76 4.07 -6.83
CA SER A 13 24.50 3.89 -7.55
C SER A 13 24.76 3.17 -8.87
N GLY A 14 24.85 1.86 -8.81
CA GLY A 14 24.76 1.01 -9.96
C GLY A 14 23.29 0.62 -10.12
N THR A 15 22.52 1.37 -10.91
CA THR A 15 21.23 0.93 -11.44
C THR A 15 21.48 -0.26 -12.37
N ALA A 16 21.55 -1.46 -11.79
CA ALA A 16 21.41 -2.69 -12.55
C ALA A 16 19.94 -2.78 -12.98
N GLY A 17 19.61 -2.13 -14.09
CA GLY A 17 18.33 -2.30 -14.75
C GLY A 17 18.14 -3.79 -15.06
N LEU A 18 17.11 -4.39 -14.47
CA LEU A 18 16.65 -5.73 -14.86
C LEU A 18 16.30 -5.66 -16.36
N SER A 19 17.06 -6.37 -17.19
CA SER A 19 16.77 -6.42 -18.63
C SER A 19 15.39 -7.04 -18.83
N ARG A 20 14.65 -6.60 -19.85
CA ARG A 20 13.33 -7.13 -20.24
C ARG A 20 13.31 -8.67 -20.27
N ARG A 21 14.42 -9.29 -20.60
CA ARG A 21 14.60 -10.73 -20.65
C ARG A 21 14.67 -11.39 -19.26
N LYS A 22 15.29 -10.75 -18.26
CA LYS A 22 15.34 -11.24 -16.87
C LYS A 22 13.99 -11.09 -16.17
N PHE A 23 13.25 -10.03 -16.46
CA PHE A 23 11.90 -9.82 -15.92
C PHE A 23 10.90 -10.86 -16.44
N LEU A 24 10.98 -11.20 -17.73
CA LEU A 24 10.17 -12.28 -18.32
C LEU A 24 10.57 -13.68 -17.81
N GLN A 25 11.83 -13.91 -17.43
CA GLN A 25 12.29 -15.19 -16.88
C GLN A 25 11.82 -15.45 -15.45
N VAL A 26 11.62 -14.42 -14.63
CA VAL A 26 11.08 -14.57 -13.26
C VAL A 26 9.58 -14.88 -13.29
N GLY A 27 8.83 -14.38 -14.27
CA GLY A 27 7.41 -14.67 -14.45
C GLY A 27 7.08 -16.07 -14.95
N THR A 28 8.04 -16.76 -15.58
CA THR A 28 7.82 -18.12 -16.12
C THR A 28 8.10 -19.25 -15.12
N ALA A 29 8.76 -18.97 -13.99
CA ALA A 29 9.08 -19.98 -12.99
C ALA A 29 7.92 -20.34 -12.05
N ALA A 30 6.82 -19.57 -12.03
CA ALA A 30 5.62 -19.82 -11.24
C ALA A 30 4.41 -20.16 -12.13
N GLY A 31 4.47 -21.30 -12.80
CA GLY A 31 3.29 -21.91 -13.43
C GLY A 31 2.59 -21.10 -14.51
N GLY A 32 3.17 -21.00 -15.70
CA GLY A 32 2.51 -20.81 -17.02
C GLY A 32 1.40 -19.74 -17.18
N GLY A 33 1.27 -18.78 -16.29
CA GLY A 33 0.28 -17.70 -16.34
C GLY A 33 0.87 -16.40 -16.88
N LEU A 34 0.02 -15.52 -17.35
CA LEU A 34 0.35 -14.21 -17.87
C LEU A 34 0.60 -13.24 -16.73
N MET A 35 1.85 -12.79 -16.53
CA MET A 35 2.18 -11.56 -15.82
C MET A 35 2.48 -10.47 -16.85
N LEU A 36 1.65 -9.46 -16.85
CA LEU A 36 1.81 -8.31 -17.73
C LEU A 36 2.50 -7.19 -16.92
N GLY A 37 3.77 -6.92 -17.12
CA GLY A 37 4.51 -5.85 -16.46
C GLY A 37 5.04 -4.78 -17.43
N PHE A 38 5.07 -3.51 -17.02
CA PHE A 38 5.57 -2.38 -17.81
C PHE A 38 6.54 -1.48 -17.04
N GLU A 39 7.56 -1.02 -17.78
CA GLU A 39 8.44 0.06 -17.34
C GLU A 39 7.87 1.44 -17.72
N MET A 40 7.89 2.38 -16.79
CA MET A 40 7.84 3.81 -17.09
C MET A 40 9.21 4.41 -16.83
N GLY A 41 9.85 4.88 -17.93
CA GLY A 41 11.11 5.61 -17.88
C GLY A 41 10.95 6.93 -17.13
N GLY A 42 11.80 7.16 -16.13
CA GLY A 42 11.86 8.39 -15.38
C GLY A 42 12.58 9.52 -16.11
N ALA A 43 11.99 10.70 -16.11
CA ALA A 43 12.69 11.96 -16.26
C ALA A 43 12.14 12.95 -15.23
N LEU A 44 13.01 13.37 -14.31
CA LEU A 44 12.74 14.47 -13.40
C LEU A 44 12.84 15.78 -14.17
N ALA A 45 11.73 16.45 -14.47
CA ALA A 45 11.68 17.87 -14.78
C ALA A 45 10.24 18.41 -14.70
N GLN A 46 10.10 19.53 -14.01
CA GLN A 46 9.05 20.56 -14.04
C GLN A 46 7.59 20.11 -14.21
N ALA A 47 6.71 20.59 -13.31
CA ALA A 47 5.29 20.36 -13.30
C ALA A 47 4.64 20.79 -14.63
N PRO A 48 4.20 19.86 -15.47
CA PRO A 48 3.29 20.15 -16.55
C PRO A 48 1.86 19.80 -16.13
N ALA A 49 0.89 20.34 -16.86
CA ALA A 49 -0.54 20.09 -16.78
C ALA A 49 -0.90 18.62 -16.48
N PRO A 50 -2.08 18.32 -15.91
CA PRO A 50 -2.43 16.98 -15.45
C PRO A 50 -2.31 15.98 -16.60
N LYS A 51 -1.21 15.23 -16.63
CA LYS A 51 -1.07 14.10 -17.54
C LYS A 51 -2.15 13.07 -17.17
N LYS A 52 -2.95 12.67 -18.17
CA LYS A 52 -3.81 11.49 -18.06
C LYS A 52 -2.91 10.34 -17.58
N TYR A 53 -3.10 9.91 -16.34
CA TYR A 53 -2.42 8.73 -15.83
C TYR A 53 -3.04 7.51 -16.53
N VAL A 54 -2.35 6.98 -17.51
CA VAL A 54 -2.70 5.68 -18.09
C VAL A 54 -2.02 4.64 -17.22
N LEU A 55 -2.78 4.06 -16.29
CA LEU A 55 -2.31 2.91 -15.53
C LEU A 55 -2.30 1.68 -16.43
N ASN A 56 -1.19 0.96 -16.40
CA ASN A 56 -1.02 -0.22 -17.20
C ASN A 56 -1.75 -1.42 -16.55
N PRO A 57 -2.68 -2.09 -17.23
CA PRO A 57 -3.42 -3.22 -16.67
C PRO A 57 -2.51 -4.32 -16.13
N ASN A 58 -1.35 -4.46 -16.69
CA ASN A 58 -0.39 -5.53 -16.43
C ASN A 58 0.30 -5.46 -15.08
N ALA A 59 0.35 -4.29 -14.44
CA ALA A 59 0.86 -4.16 -13.08
C ALA A 59 -0.17 -4.61 -12.04
N PHE A 60 -1.46 -4.64 -12.39
CA PHE A 60 -2.56 -4.85 -11.45
C PHE A 60 -3.31 -6.16 -11.62
N ILE A 61 -3.26 -6.78 -12.80
CA ILE A 61 -4.05 -7.96 -13.14
C ILE A 61 -3.14 -9.08 -13.61
N ALA A 62 -3.27 -10.25 -13.00
CA ALA A 62 -2.70 -11.49 -13.49
C ALA A 62 -3.80 -12.53 -13.69
N ILE A 63 -3.82 -13.19 -14.85
CA ILE A 63 -4.77 -14.21 -15.21
C ILE A 63 -4.02 -15.50 -15.52
N ALA A 64 -4.26 -16.53 -14.73
CA ALA A 64 -3.67 -17.85 -14.90
C ALA A 64 -4.39 -18.65 -16.01
N ARG A 65 -3.74 -19.66 -16.55
CA ARG A 65 -4.32 -20.51 -17.60
C ARG A 65 -5.56 -21.30 -17.12
N ASP A 66 -5.64 -21.58 -15.84
CA ASP A 66 -6.82 -22.23 -15.21
C ASP A 66 -7.98 -21.26 -14.94
N GLY A 67 -7.87 -20.00 -15.38
CA GLY A 67 -8.88 -18.96 -15.24
C GLY A 67 -8.87 -18.22 -13.91
N LYS A 68 -7.98 -18.56 -12.97
CA LYS A 68 -7.83 -17.83 -11.73
C LYS A 68 -7.30 -16.44 -12.00
N VAL A 69 -7.85 -15.45 -11.30
CA VAL A 69 -7.49 -14.05 -11.42
C VAL A 69 -6.88 -13.57 -10.12
N SER A 70 -5.75 -12.89 -10.21
CA SER A 70 -5.14 -12.20 -9.07
C SER A 70 -5.05 -10.70 -9.35
N PHE A 71 -5.37 -9.90 -8.35
CA PHE A 71 -5.23 -8.45 -8.40
C PHE A 71 -4.12 -7.99 -7.47
N GLN A 72 -3.17 -7.20 -7.98
CA GLN A 72 -2.17 -6.50 -7.18
C GLN A 72 -2.83 -5.24 -6.61
N ILE A 73 -3.07 -5.22 -5.31
CA ILE A 73 -3.73 -4.12 -4.62
C ILE A 73 -2.67 -3.15 -4.08
N PRO A 74 -2.67 -1.89 -4.56
CA PRO A 74 -1.62 -0.93 -4.24
C PRO A 74 -1.74 -0.28 -2.85
N GLN A 75 -2.70 -0.71 -2.05
CA GLN A 75 -3.02 -0.17 -0.74
C GLN A 75 -3.02 -1.28 0.31
N GLU A 76 -2.47 -1.00 1.48
CA GLU A 76 -2.42 -1.95 2.58
C GLU A 76 -3.80 -2.18 3.20
N GLU A 77 -4.10 -3.46 3.49
CA GLU A 77 -5.27 -3.89 4.25
C GLU A 77 -4.94 -3.85 5.76
N MET A 78 -5.57 -2.94 6.47
CA MET A 78 -5.40 -2.74 7.91
C MET A 78 -6.71 -3.04 8.69
N GLY A 79 -7.66 -3.72 8.04
CA GLY A 79 -8.99 -3.98 8.57
C GLY A 79 -10.10 -3.15 7.90
N GLN A 80 -9.75 -2.13 7.11
CA GLN A 80 -10.70 -1.20 6.48
C GLN A 80 -11.37 -1.75 5.21
N GLY A 81 -10.95 -2.93 4.68
CA GLY A 81 -11.61 -3.62 3.59
C GLY A 81 -11.17 -3.22 2.19
N VAL A 82 -10.01 -2.61 2.02
CA VAL A 82 -9.52 -2.16 0.71
C VAL A 82 -9.25 -3.32 -0.27
N TYR A 83 -8.85 -4.49 0.22
CA TYR A 83 -8.65 -5.65 -0.63
C TYR A 83 -9.94 -6.06 -1.35
N THR A 84 -11.07 -5.99 -0.67
CA THR A 84 -12.36 -6.24 -1.29
C THR A 84 -12.80 -5.08 -2.16
N SER A 85 -12.80 -3.87 -1.65
CA SER A 85 -13.38 -2.73 -2.36
C SER A 85 -12.59 -2.30 -3.60
N LEU A 86 -11.25 -2.38 -3.60
CA LEU A 86 -10.46 -2.14 -4.80
C LEU A 86 -10.58 -3.29 -5.81
N SER A 87 -10.77 -4.53 -5.32
CA SER A 87 -11.06 -5.67 -6.20
C SER A 87 -12.42 -5.54 -6.88
N GLN A 88 -13.44 -4.95 -6.24
CA GLN A 88 -14.71 -4.67 -6.88
C GLN A 88 -14.56 -3.76 -8.11
N LEU A 89 -13.71 -2.72 -8.02
CA LEU A 89 -13.46 -1.80 -9.13
C LEU A 89 -12.87 -2.51 -10.36
N LEU A 90 -11.90 -3.39 -10.11
CA LEU A 90 -11.25 -4.18 -11.17
C LEU A 90 -12.18 -5.27 -11.73
N ALA A 91 -12.88 -6.00 -10.86
CA ALA A 91 -13.72 -7.13 -11.23
C ALA A 91 -14.95 -6.71 -12.06
N ASP A 92 -15.58 -5.59 -11.71
CA ASP A 92 -16.70 -5.05 -12.48
C ASP A 92 -16.29 -4.74 -13.92
N GLU A 93 -15.18 -4.04 -14.10
CA GLU A 93 -14.74 -3.63 -15.43
C GLU A 93 -14.08 -4.76 -16.22
N LEU A 94 -13.35 -5.65 -15.56
CA LEU A 94 -12.77 -6.83 -16.19
C LEU A 94 -13.84 -7.89 -16.52
N ASP A 95 -14.99 -7.79 -15.87
CA ASP A 95 -16.11 -8.74 -16.00
C ASP A 95 -15.77 -10.16 -15.54
N VAL A 96 -15.20 -10.26 -14.35
CA VAL A 96 -14.88 -11.52 -13.69
C VAL A 96 -15.70 -11.70 -12.42
N ASP A 97 -15.93 -12.95 -12.04
CA ASP A 97 -16.57 -13.23 -10.75
C ASP A 97 -15.60 -12.92 -9.61
N LEU A 98 -16.05 -12.07 -8.69
CA LEU A 98 -15.26 -11.66 -7.52
C LEU A 98 -14.87 -12.85 -6.62
N ALA A 99 -15.66 -13.93 -6.62
CA ALA A 99 -15.35 -15.15 -5.89
C ALA A 99 -14.10 -15.88 -6.44
N ASN A 100 -13.75 -15.66 -7.71
CA ASN A 100 -12.57 -16.23 -8.37
C ASN A 100 -11.35 -15.31 -8.33
N VAL A 101 -11.43 -14.19 -7.60
CA VAL A 101 -10.38 -13.19 -7.48
C VAL A 101 -9.59 -13.41 -6.19
N THR A 102 -8.27 -13.41 -6.30
CA THR A 102 -7.35 -13.37 -5.16
C THR A 102 -6.68 -11.99 -5.09
N PRO A 103 -7.03 -11.15 -4.10
CA PRO A 103 -6.30 -9.90 -3.86
C PRO A 103 -4.93 -10.22 -3.26
N LEU A 104 -3.88 -9.61 -3.81
CA LEU A 104 -2.51 -9.73 -3.34
C LEU A 104 -1.96 -8.34 -3.03
N PRO A 105 -1.13 -8.17 -1.99
CA PRO A 105 -0.45 -6.92 -1.75
C PRO A 105 0.49 -6.60 -2.92
N ALA A 106 0.41 -5.40 -3.46
CA ALA A 106 1.32 -4.96 -4.50
C ALA A 106 2.73 -4.79 -3.93
N PRO A 107 3.78 -5.23 -4.65
CA PRO A 107 5.14 -5.01 -4.21
C PRO A 107 5.48 -3.52 -4.12
N PRO A 108 6.49 -3.13 -3.31
CA PRO A 108 6.88 -1.74 -3.16
C PRO A 108 7.37 -1.15 -4.49
N SER A 109 6.64 -0.21 -5.05
CA SER A 109 7.02 0.53 -6.26
C SER A 109 6.21 1.80 -6.43
N ASP A 110 6.79 2.94 -6.12
CA ASP A 110 6.15 4.23 -6.37
C ASP A 110 5.87 4.44 -7.87
N ALA A 111 6.72 3.92 -8.74
CA ALA A 111 6.56 4.06 -10.19
C ALA A 111 5.31 3.35 -10.74
N LEU A 112 4.92 2.21 -10.13
CA LEU A 112 3.79 1.39 -10.59
C LEU A 112 2.53 1.62 -9.75
N TYR A 113 2.67 1.81 -8.45
CA TYR A 113 1.57 1.73 -7.49
C TYR A 113 1.32 3.00 -6.69
N ALA A 114 2.03 4.10 -6.98
CA ALA A 114 1.69 5.40 -6.39
C ALA A 114 0.23 5.76 -6.70
N SER A 115 -0.45 6.37 -5.73
CA SER A 115 -1.79 6.89 -5.96
C SER A 115 -1.76 7.91 -7.11
N PRO A 116 -2.74 7.89 -8.04
CA PRO A 116 -2.85 8.88 -9.11
C PRO A 116 -2.87 10.34 -8.63
N LYS A 117 -3.23 10.57 -7.37
CA LYS A 117 -3.23 11.87 -6.70
C LYS A 117 -2.02 12.09 -5.79
N GLY A 118 -1.14 11.11 -5.65
CA GLY A 118 0.04 11.13 -4.79
C GLY A 118 1.32 10.83 -5.56
N ARG A 119 2.46 10.95 -4.86
CA ARG A 119 3.78 10.66 -5.43
C ARG A 119 4.38 9.36 -4.90
N ARG A 120 3.71 8.73 -3.93
CA ARG A 120 4.20 7.53 -3.24
C ARG A 120 3.11 6.48 -3.14
N GLN A 121 3.51 5.22 -3.13
CA GLN A 121 2.68 4.11 -2.71
C GLN A 121 2.52 4.20 -1.19
N SER A 122 1.35 4.65 -0.75
CA SER A 122 1.06 4.85 0.67
C SER A 122 -0.43 4.72 0.94
N THR A 123 -0.77 4.23 2.12
CA THR A 123 -2.15 4.09 2.58
C THR A 123 -2.41 5.09 3.69
N GLY A 124 -3.33 6.03 3.46
CA GLY A 124 -3.64 7.08 4.42
C GLY A 124 -4.56 8.15 3.85
N GLY A 125 -5.03 9.07 4.69
CA GLY A 125 -5.84 10.22 4.31
C GLY A 125 -7.17 9.86 3.65
N SER A 126 -7.70 8.65 3.86
CA SER A 126 -8.94 8.13 3.23
C SER A 126 -8.92 8.24 1.70
N THR A 127 -7.73 8.03 1.09
CA THR A 127 -7.53 8.21 -0.35
C THR A 127 -7.60 6.93 -1.15
N SER A 128 -7.65 5.75 -0.53
CA SER A 128 -7.58 4.47 -1.23
C SER A 128 -8.64 4.34 -2.32
N ILE A 129 -9.92 4.44 -1.99
CA ILE A 129 -10.98 4.29 -2.99
C ILE A 129 -11.06 5.52 -3.89
N ARG A 130 -11.19 6.72 -3.35
CA ARG A 130 -11.35 7.94 -4.17
C ARG A 130 -10.14 8.25 -5.05
N GLY A 131 -8.95 7.82 -4.65
CA GLY A 131 -7.73 8.01 -5.43
C GLY A 131 -7.61 7.03 -6.60
N PHE A 132 -8.04 5.79 -6.41
CA PHE A 132 -7.91 4.72 -7.39
C PHE A 132 -9.22 4.41 -8.15
N TYR A 133 -10.35 5.03 -7.81
CA TYR A 133 -11.67 4.69 -8.36
C TYR A 133 -11.68 4.63 -9.89
N THR A 134 -11.38 5.73 -10.55
CA THR A 134 -11.35 5.79 -12.01
C THR A 134 -10.20 4.98 -12.60
N ALA A 135 -9.02 5.06 -11.97
CA ALA A 135 -7.81 4.43 -12.47
C ALA A 135 -7.93 2.90 -12.51
N LEU A 136 -8.40 2.25 -11.45
CA LEU A 136 -8.56 0.79 -11.44
C LEU A 136 -9.72 0.33 -12.32
N ARG A 137 -10.78 1.10 -12.46
CA ARG A 137 -11.81 0.84 -13.45
C ARG A 137 -11.23 0.86 -14.87
N GLN A 138 -10.41 1.85 -15.21
CA GLN A 138 -9.71 1.90 -16.49
C GLN A 138 -8.79 0.68 -16.70
N VAL A 139 -8.07 0.26 -15.68
CA VAL A 139 -7.24 -0.95 -15.71
C VAL A 139 -8.08 -2.19 -16.03
N GLY A 140 -9.19 -2.38 -15.33
CA GLY A 140 -10.11 -3.50 -15.56
C GLY A 140 -10.69 -3.51 -16.96
N ALA A 141 -11.17 -2.34 -17.44
CA ALA A 141 -11.72 -2.16 -18.77
C ALA A 141 -10.67 -2.43 -19.87
N SER A 142 -9.42 -1.99 -19.65
CA SER A 142 -8.32 -2.28 -20.57
C SER A 142 -8.02 -3.77 -20.66
N GLY A 143 -7.99 -4.46 -19.51
CA GLY A 143 -7.84 -5.92 -19.48
C GLY A 143 -8.96 -6.63 -20.25
N ARG A 144 -10.21 -6.25 -20.03
CA ARG A 144 -11.36 -6.78 -20.75
C ARG A 144 -11.25 -6.55 -22.27
N ALA A 145 -10.90 -5.34 -22.69
CA ALA A 145 -10.74 -5.01 -24.11
C ALA A 145 -9.64 -5.87 -24.77
N MET A 146 -8.53 -6.12 -24.08
CA MET A 146 -7.47 -7.02 -24.58
C MET A 146 -7.95 -8.45 -24.73
N MET A 147 -8.76 -8.98 -23.79
CA MET A 147 -9.37 -10.32 -23.93
C MET A 147 -10.32 -10.41 -25.11
N VAL A 148 -11.19 -9.42 -25.27
CA VAL A 148 -12.10 -9.32 -26.44
C VAL A 148 -11.32 -9.27 -27.73
N GLN A 149 -10.27 -8.45 -27.83
CA GLN A 149 -9.45 -8.36 -29.03
C GLN A 149 -8.70 -9.68 -29.33
N ALA A 150 -8.22 -10.38 -28.30
CA ALA A 150 -7.57 -11.69 -28.45
C ALA A 150 -8.55 -12.73 -29.02
N ALA A 151 -9.79 -12.75 -28.54
CA ALA A 151 -10.84 -13.63 -29.03
C ALA A 151 -11.25 -13.29 -30.46
N ALA A 152 -11.41 -11.99 -30.74
CA ALA A 152 -11.74 -11.51 -32.09
C ALA A 152 -10.70 -11.95 -33.13
N GLN A 153 -9.42 -11.83 -32.82
CA GLN A 153 -8.33 -12.31 -33.67
C GLN A 153 -8.34 -13.85 -33.81
N GLN A 154 -8.66 -14.57 -32.74
CA GLN A 154 -8.69 -16.03 -32.78
C GLN A 154 -9.85 -16.58 -33.61
N TRP A 155 -10.99 -15.92 -33.57
CA TRP A 155 -12.18 -16.32 -34.29
C TRP A 155 -12.34 -15.67 -35.69
N GLY A 156 -11.52 -14.65 -35.99
CA GLY A 156 -11.61 -13.92 -37.26
C GLY A 156 -12.88 -13.08 -37.36
N VAL A 157 -13.36 -12.51 -36.24
CA VAL A 157 -14.60 -11.72 -36.16
C VAL A 157 -14.35 -10.32 -35.62
N SER A 158 -15.33 -9.43 -35.76
CA SER A 158 -15.23 -8.09 -35.15
C SER A 158 -15.27 -8.15 -33.63
N ALA A 159 -14.37 -7.42 -32.96
CA ALA A 159 -14.42 -7.28 -31.50
C ALA A 159 -15.75 -6.67 -31.01
N ALA A 160 -16.40 -5.84 -31.82
CA ALA A 160 -17.68 -5.22 -31.48
C ALA A 160 -18.88 -6.20 -31.43
N SER A 161 -18.75 -7.37 -32.05
CA SER A 161 -19.79 -8.42 -31.99
C SER A 161 -19.69 -9.32 -30.77
N LEU A 162 -18.64 -9.16 -29.99
CA LEU A 162 -18.35 -10.01 -28.84
C LEU A 162 -18.76 -9.34 -27.54
N ARG A 163 -19.22 -10.14 -26.58
CA ARG A 163 -19.47 -9.69 -25.21
C ARG A 163 -18.65 -10.49 -24.22
N THR A 164 -18.60 -10.00 -22.99
CA THR A 164 -17.92 -10.69 -21.89
C THR A 164 -18.90 -11.04 -20.78
N GLU A 165 -18.62 -12.14 -20.08
CA GLU A 165 -19.36 -12.56 -18.91
C GLU A 165 -18.52 -13.52 -18.06
N ASN A 166 -18.37 -13.20 -16.78
CA ASN A 166 -17.72 -14.05 -15.78
C ASN A 166 -16.38 -14.66 -16.22
N GLY A 167 -15.49 -13.82 -16.77
CA GLY A 167 -14.15 -14.24 -17.20
C GLY A 167 -14.12 -15.02 -18.52
N GLN A 168 -15.13 -14.84 -19.34
CA GLN A 168 -15.24 -15.43 -20.67
C GLN A 168 -15.55 -14.38 -21.72
N VAL A 169 -15.09 -14.58 -22.95
CA VAL A 169 -15.56 -13.87 -24.15
C VAL A 169 -16.55 -14.76 -24.88
N ILE A 170 -17.66 -14.20 -25.30
CA ILE A 170 -18.80 -14.92 -25.89
C ILE A 170 -19.13 -14.33 -27.25
N ASP A 171 -19.34 -15.19 -28.24
CA ASP A 171 -19.79 -14.86 -29.59
C ASP A 171 -21.20 -15.43 -29.81
N ASP A 172 -22.19 -14.60 -29.52
CA ASP A 172 -23.60 -15.00 -29.64
C ASP A 172 -24.03 -15.21 -31.11
N ALA A 173 -23.37 -14.49 -32.05
CA ALA A 173 -23.69 -14.59 -33.48
C ALA A 173 -23.31 -15.94 -34.07
N HIS A 174 -22.40 -16.69 -33.46
CA HIS A 174 -21.93 -17.99 -33.93
C HIS A 174 -22.21 -19.09 -32.91
N GLY A 175 -23.46 -19.21 -32.46
CA GLY A 175 -23.93 -20.28 -31.59
C GLY A 175 -23.52 -20.18 -30.13
N GLY A 176 -23.13 -18.96 -29.67
CA GLY A 176 -22.75 -18.73 -28.27
C GLY A 176 -21.44 -19.40 -27.88
N ARG A 177 -20.52 -19.60 -28.84
CA ARG A 177 -19.18 -20.13 -28.54
C ARG A 177 -18.45 -19.25 -27.56
N LYS A 178 -17.61 -19.85 -26.71
CA LYS A 178 -16.94 -19.19 -25.60
C LYS A 178 -15.46 -19.49 -25.55
N LEU A 179 -14.68 -18.53 -25.08
CA LEU A 179 -13.29 -18.70 -24.69
C LEU A 179 -13.10 -18.07 -23.31
N SER A 180 -12.48 -18.83 -22.42
CA SER A 180 -12.12 -18.32 -21.09
C SER A 180 -10.98 -17.32 -21.18
N TYR A 181 -10.89 -16.43 -20.21
CA TYR A 181 -9.75 -15.51 -20.10
C TYR A 181 -8.43 -16.25 -19.93
N GLY A 182 -8.44 -17.43 -19.27
CA GLY A 182 -7.26 -18.27 -19.14
C GLY A 182 -6.72 -18.78 -20.48
N GLU A 183 -7.61 -19.19 -21.41
CA GLU A 183 -7.24 -19.59 -22.77
C GLU A 183 -6.74 -18.41 -23.60
N LEU A 184 -7.33 -17.23 -23.40
CA LEU A 184 -7.01 -16.03 -24.15
C LEU A 184 -5.75 -15.29 -23.62
N ALA A 185 -5.41 -15.45 -22.35
CA ALA A 185 -4.33 -14.74 -21.68
C ALA A 185 -3.00 -14.77 -22.44
N PRO A 186 -2.51 -15.91 -22.97
CA PRO A 186 -1.23 -15.94 -23.71
C PRO A 186 -1.27 -15.12 -25.01
N ARG A 187 -2.42 -14.99 -25.65
CA ARG A 187 -2.62 -14.17 -26.86
C ARG A 187 -2.77 -12.70 -26.50
N ALA A 188 -3.61 -12.39 -25.51
CA ALA A 188 -3.83 -11.04 -25.00
C ALA A 188 -2.53 -10.37 -24.53
N ALA A 189 -1.62 -11.14 -23.93
CA ALA A 189 -0.31 -10.66 -23.51
C ALA A 189 0.56 -10.04 -24.61
N LYS A 190 0.32 -10.45 -25.85
CA LYS A 190 1.08 -9.97 -27.00
C LYS A 190 0.47 -8.71 -27.62
N LEU A 191 -0.70 -8.31 -27.16
CA LEU A 191 -1.40 -7.13 -27.66
C LEU A 191 -0.96 -5.88 -26.90
N PRO A 192 -0.90 -4.72 -27.58
CA PRO A 192 -0.72 -3.46 -26.88
C PRO A 192 -1.96 -3.14 -26.03
N ALA A 193 -1.73 -2.57 -24.85
CA ALA A 193 -2.82 -2.05 -24.05
C ALA A 193 -3.51 -0.88 -24.78
N PRO A 194 -4.85 -0.84 -24.82
CA PRO A 194 -5.58 0.23 -25.47
C PRO A 194 -5.31 1.57 -24.78
N GLN A 195 -5.17 2.62 -25.57
CA GLN A 195 -4.94 4.00 -25.07
C GLN A 195 -6.18 4.58 -24.41
N GLU A 196 -7.36 4.22 -24.94
CA GLU A 196 -8.65 4.65 -24.43
C GLU A 196 -9.57 3.45 -24.27
N VAL A 197 -10.36 3.46 -23.20
CA VAL A 197 -11.34 2.43 -22.90
C VAL A 197 -12.65 3.06 -22.44
N THR A 198 -13.76 2.44 -22.80
CA THR A 198 -15.08 2.81 -22.29
C THR A 198 -15.36 2.04 -21.02
N LEU A 199 -15.65 2.76 -19.94
CA LEU A 199 -16.08 2.18 -18.68
C LEU A 199 -17.54 1.74 -18.77
N LYS A 200 -17.91 0.72 -17.98
CA LYS A 200 -19.30 0.32 -17.83
C LYS A 200 -20.15 1.46 -17.25
N ALA A 201 -21.38 1.58 -17.71
CA ALA A 201 -22.33 2.48 -17.08
C ALA A 201 -22.73 1.94 -15.69
N ASP A 202 -23.15 2.83 -14.79
CA ASP A 202 -23.47 2.46 -13.39
C ASP A 202 -24.54 1.36 -13.29
N LYS A 203 -25.51 1.34 -14.21
CA LYS A 203 -26.54 0.31 -14.31
C LYS A 203 -26.00 -1.10 -14.61
N ASP A 204 -24.82 -1.18 -15.22
CA ASP A 204 -24.18 -2.44 -15.65
C ASP A 204 -23.15 -2.95 -14.64
N LEU A 205 -22.99 -2.26 -13.50
CA LEU A 205 -22.08 -2.64 -12.42
C LEU A 205 -22.70 -3.76 -11.56
N LYS A 206 -21.92 -4.80 -11.33
CA LYS A 206 -22.35 -5.98 -10.55
C LYS A 206 -22.02 -5.85 -9.06
N TYR A 207 -20.89 -5.25 -8.72
CA TYR A 207 -20.33 -5.21 -7.36
C TYR A 207 -20.24 -3.81 -6.78
N ILE A 208 -19.86 -2.81 -7.58
CA ILE A 208 -19.77 -1.41 -7.12
C ILE A 208 -21.15 -0.91 -6.68
N GLY A 209 -21.19 -0.30 -5.50
CA GLY A 209 -22.43 0.20 -4.89
C GLY A 209 -23.31 -0.88 -4.25
N LYS A 210 -22.86 -2.14 -4.20
CA LYS A 210 -23.58 -3.25 -3.57
C LYS A 210 -22.82 -3.82 -2.39
N SER A 211 -23.55 -4.38 -1.42
CA SER A 211 -22.96 -5.08 -0.30
C SER A 211 -22.43 -6.42 -0.75
N VAL A 212 -21.13 -6.64 -0.62
CA VAL A 212 -20.47 -7.92 -0.89
C VAL A 212 -19.73 -8.40 0.37
N LYS A 213 -19.58 -9.72 0.49
CA LYS A 213 -18.77 -10.29 1.58
C LYS A 213 -17.29 -9.97 1.33
N ARG A 214 -16.55 -9.67 2.40
CA ARG A 214 -15.12 -9.44 2.31
C ARG A 214 -14.39 -10.70 1.85
N LEU A 215 -13.45 -10.53 0.92
CA LEU A 215 -12.65 -11.64 0.37
C LEU A 215 -11.68 -12.25 1.40
N ASP A 216 -11.23 -11.45 2.36
CA ASP A 216 -10.24 -11.81 3.38
C ASP A 216 -10.85 -12.33 4.71
N THR A 217 -12.16 -12.22 4.90
CA THR A 217 -12.82 -12.66 6.14
C THR A 217 -12.64 -14.16 6.43
N PRO A 218 -12.77 -15.09 5.46
CA PRO A 218 -12.65 -16.52 5.76
C PRO A 218 -11.32 -16.87 6.44
N ASP A 219 -10.21 -16.34 5.95
CA ASP A 219 -8.89 -16.62 6.53
C ASP A 219 -8.68 -15.96 7.88
N LYS A 220 -9.28 -14.79 8.11
CA LYS A 220 -9.20 -14.09 9.40
C LYS A 220 -9.97 -14.79 10.51
N VAL A 221 -11.09 -15.46 10.21
CA VAL A 221 -11.92 -16.13 11.22
C VAL A 221 -11.56 -17.59 11.46
N ASN A 222 -10.77 -18.20 10.57
CA ASN A 222 -10.34 -19.59 10.71
C ASN A 222 -8.87 -19.76 11.11
N GLY A 223 -8.18 -18.67 11.40
CA GLY A 223 -6.77 -18.66 11.84
C GLY A 223 -5.75 -18.87 10.73
N LYS A 224 -6.15 -18.79 9.45
CA LYS A 224 -5.21 -18.92 8.30
C LYS A 224 -4.55 -17.61 7.89
N ALA A 225 -5.12 -16.46 8.29
CA ALA A 225 -4.55 -15.17 7.98
C ALA A 225 -3.13 -15.05 8.58
N GLN A 226 -2.19 -14.60 7.76
CA GLN A 226 -0.79 -14.42 8.16
C GLN A 226 -0.55 -12.93 8.46
N TYR A 227 -0.06 -12.66 9.66
CA TYR A 227 0.33 -11.32 10.11
C TYR A 227 1.84 -11.23 10.29
N GLY A 228 2.38 -10.04 10.44
CA GLY A 228 3.83 -9.85 10.65
C GLY A 228 4.40 -10.66 11.81
N ILE A 229 3.61 -10.82 12.90
CA ILE A 229 4.00 -11.62 14.06
C ILE A 229 4.07 -13.14 13.77
N ASP A 230 3.39 -13.60 12.73
CA ASP A 230 3.32 -15.02 12.35
C ASP A 230 4.46 -15.44 11.43
N VAL A 231 5.23 -14.48 10.92
CA VAL A 231 6.37 -14.77 10.03
C VAL A 231 7.36 -15.68 10.72
N ARG A 232 7.76 -16.74 10.04
CA ARG A 232 8.78 -17.71 10.48
C ARG A 232 9.81 -17.88 9.38
N MET A 233 11.06 -17.80 9.75
CA MET A 233 12.21 -18.06 8.88
C MET A 233 13.40 -18.55 9.70
N ASP A 234 14.29 -19.29 9.07
CA ASP A 234 15.47 -19.83 9.74
C ASP A 234 16.36 -18.71 10.29
N GLY A 235 16.79 -18.88 11.54
CA GLY A 235 17.63 -17.90 12.21
C GLY A 235 16.92 -16.64 12.71
N LEU A 236 15.58 -16.52 12.55
CA LEU A 236 14.81 -15.40 13.07
C LEU A 236 15.02 -15.24 14.56
N LYS A 237 15.30 -14.01 14.97
CA LYS A 237 15.36 -13.59 16.37
C LYS A 237 14.23 -12.63 16.66
N VAL A 238 13.90 -12.52 17.93
CA VAL A 238 12.89 -11.57 18.43
C VAL A 238 13.59 -10.50 19.25
N ALA A 239 13.27 -9.25 18.98
CA ALA A 239 13.76 -8.12 19.75
C ALA A 239 12.61 -7.48 20.54
N VAL A 240 12.83 -7.20 21.81
CA VAL A 240 11.97 -6.32 22.62
C VAL A 240 12.69 -4.99 22.79
N ILE A 241 11.98 -3.90 22.56
CA ILE A 241 12.55 -2.55 22.50
C ILE A 241 12.01 -1.71 23.66
N ALA A 242 12.89 -0.94 24.28
CA ALA A 242 12.56 0.19 25.14
C ALA A 242 13.13 1.46 24.52
N ALA A 243 12.27 2.42 24.18
CA ALA A 243 12.66 3.71 23.67
C ALA A 243 12.61 4.77 24.78
N SER A 244 13.30 5.90 24.57
CA SER A 244 13.19 7.03 25.48
C SER A 244 11.73 7.45 25.66
N PRO A 245 11.24 7.61 26.89
CA PRO A 245 9.88 8.10 27.15
C PRO A 245 9.67 9.56 26.74
N VAL A 246 10.75 10.26 26.44
CA VAL A 246 10.72 11.66 26.01
C VAL A 246 11.22 11.75 24.59
N VAL A 247 10.47 12.40 23.69
CA VAL A 247 10.89 12.64 22.31
C VAL A 247 12.18 13.46 22.29
N GLY A 248 13.20 12.95 21.57
CA GLY A 248 14.55 13.55 21.55
C GLY A 248 15.42 13.21 22.77
N GLY A 249 14.89 12.47 23.72
CA GLY A 249 15.68 11.94 24.83
C GLY A 249 16.64 10.85 24.39
N LYS A 250 17.70 10.64 25.19
CA LYS A 250 18.78 9.68 24.89
C LYS A 250 19.05 8.78 26.08
N ILE A 251 19.75 7.68 25.83
CA ILE A 251 20.28 6.83 26.90
C ILE A 251 21.36 7.60 27.65
N ALA A 252 21.23 7.73 28.97
CA ALA A 252 22.29 8.17 29.85
C ALA A 252 23.14 7.00 30.35
N ARG A 253 22.49 5.89 30.72
CA ARG A 253 23.16 4.68 31.22
C ARG A 253 22.26 3.46 31.04
N VAL A 254 22.87 2.31 30.74
CA VAL A 254 22.23 0.99 30.78
C VAL A 254 23.06 0.10 31.75
N ASP A 255 22.41 -0.48 32.76
CA ASP A 255 22.97 -1.52 33.57
C ASP A 255 22.36 -2.85 33.10
N ASP A 256 23.19 -3.70 32.50
CA ASP A 256 22.84 -4.99 31.93
C ASP A 256 23.36 -6.18 32.79
N SER A 257 23.86 -5.94 33.99
CA SER A 257 24.50 -6.93 34.84
C SER A 257 23.62 -8.16 35.07
N LYS A 258 22.33 -7.96 35.32
CA LYS A 258 21.37 -9.07 35.54
C LYS A 258 21.05 -9.82 34.24
N MET A 259 20.98 -9.11 33.13
CA MET A 259 20.69 -9.70 31.82
C MET A 259 21.85 -10.54 31.29
N LYS A 260 23.11 -10.15 31.55
CA LYS A 260 24.33 -10.89 31.15
C LYS A 260 24.36 -12.34 31.67
N ALA A 261 23.70 -12.61 32.78
CA ALA A 261 23.59 -13.96 33.34
C ALA A 261 22.53 -14.82 32.58
N MET A 262 21.76 -14.24 31.65
CA MET A 262 20.70 -14.96 30.91
C MET A 262 21.25 -15.47 29.58
N PRO A 263 21.19 -16.79 29.30
CA PRO A 263 21.78 -17.36 28.11
C PRO A 263 20.98 -16.96 26.85
N GLY A 264 21.70 -16.79 25.74
CA GLY A 264 21.09 -16.58 24.42
C GLY A 264 20.48 -15.20 24.19
N LEU A 265 20.72 -14.22 25.04
CA LEU A 265 20.28 -12.85 24.90
C LEU A 265 21.42 -11.95 24.46
N GLN A 266 21.08 -10.95 23.63
CA GLN A 266 22.00 -9.92 23.17
C GLN A 266 21.40 -8.54 23.42
N LEU A 267 22.20 -7.64 24.00
CA LEU A 267 21.87 -6.23 24.15
C LEU A 267 22.31 -5.45 22.91
N VAL A 268 21.41 -4.64 22.39
CA VAL A 268 21.70 -3.62 21.35
C VAL A 268 21.26 -2.28 21.92
N ALA A 269 22.19 -1.34 22.05
CA ALA A 269 21.90 0.02 22.49
C ALA A 269 22.18 0.97 21.33
N LEU A 270 21.19 1.79 20.99
CA LEU A 270 21.30 2.94 20.07
C LEU A 270 21.23 4.22 20.90
N ASP A 271 21.21 5.38 20.26
CA ASP A 271 21.23 6.65 21.01
C ASP A 271 19.97 6.85 21.87
N ASP A 272 18.81 6.47 21.36
CA ASP A 272 17.49 6.77 21.92
C ASP A 272 16.65 5.54 22.25
N LEU A 273 17.19 4.34 22.01
CA LEU A 273 16.50 3.08 22.29
C LEU A 273 17.47 1.95 22.69
N VAL A 274 16.94 1.02 23.47
CA VAL A 274 17.59 -0.23 23.82
C VAL A 274 16.77 -1.38 23.29
N ALA A 275 17.42 -2.38 22.68
CA ALA A 275 16.76 -3.62 22.27
C ALA A 275 17.44 -4.82 22.95
N VAL A 276 16.63 -5.76 23.42
CA VAL A 276 17.09 -7.09 23.85
C VAL A 276 16.63 -8.09 22.81
N VAL A 277 17.60 -8.75 22.20
CA VAL A 277 17.40 -9.76 21.16
C VAL A 277 17.52 -11.15 21.76
N GLY A 278 16.55 -12.01 21.48
CA GLY A 278 16.51 -13.37 22.00
C GLY A 278 15.90 -14.37 21.02
N PRO A 279 15.87 -15.67 21.38
CA PRO A 279 15.29 -16.72 20.54
C PRO A 279 13.77 -16.64 20.43
N ASN A 280 13.10 -15.98 21.36
CA ASN A 280 11.66 -15.76 21.40
C ASN A 280 11.30 -14.54 22.25
N PHE A 281 10.03 -14.12 22.15
CA PHE A 281 9.53 -12.96 22.87
C PHE A 281 9.69 -13.05 24.38
N CYS A 282 9.37 -14.21 25.00
CA CYS A 282 9.43 -14.37 26.44
C CYS A 282 10.86 -14.22 26.99
N ALA A 283 11.85 -14.77 26.27
CA ALA A 283 13.25 -14.64 26.66
C ALA A 283 13.72 -13.17 26.49
N ALA A 284 13.45 -12.54 25.37
CA ALA A 284 13.80 -11.14 25.12
C ALA A 284 13.12 -10.20 26.13
N LYS A 285 11.84 -10.42 26.44
CA LYS A 285 11.10 -9.63 27.43
C LYS A 285 11.68 -9.75 28.84
N LYS A 286 11.99 -10.99 29.31
CA LYS A 286 12.64 -11.19 30.58
C LYS A 286 14.00 -10.49 30.67
N GLY A 287 14.76 -10.53 29.57
CA GLY A 287 16.02 -9.79 29.46
C GLY A 287 15.83 -8.28 29.56
N MET A 288 14.83 -7.73 28.88
CA MET A 288 14.49 -6.32 28.93
C MET A 288 14.07 -5.89 30.34
N ASP A 289 13.26 -6.69 31.01
CA ASP A 289 12.81 -6.42 32.39
C ASP A 289 13.94 -6.49 33.45
N ALA A 290 15.03 -7.17 33.11
CA ALA A 290 16.23 -7.25 33.95
C ALA A 290 17.18 -6.05 33.79
N LEU A 291 16.98 -5.21 32.76
CA LEU A 291 17.78 -4.00 32.55
C LEU A 291 17.37 -2.88 33.50
N ALA A 292 18.35 -2.10 33.94
CA ALA A 292 18.10 -0.78 34.52
C ALA A 292 18.56 0.31 33.54
N ILE A 293 17.61 1.00 32.93
CA ILE A 293 17.89 2.04 31.95
C ILE A 293 17.64 3.40 32.56
N THR A 294 18.65 4.28 32.48
CA THR A 294 18.53 5.68 32.86
C THR A 294 18.48 6.52 31.58
N TRP A 295 17.44 7.32 31.46
CA TRP A 295 17.22 8.20 30.33
C TRP A 295 17.59 9.64 30.65
N ASN A 296 18.17 10.34 29.66
CA ASN A 296 18.31 11.79 29.67
C ASN A 296 17.24 12.36 28.74
N GLY A 297 16.22 13.03 29.27
CA GLY A 297 15.12 13.59 28.49
C GLY A 297 15.48 14.81 27.65
N GLY A 298 16.70 15.35 27.80
CA GLY A 298 17.13 16.54 27.05
C GLY A 298 16.25 17.76 27.29
N GLU A 299 16.16 18.63 26.29
CA GLU A 299 15.39 19.88 26.35
C GLU A 299 13.89 19.66 26.53
N ASN A 300 13.38 18.55 26.03
CA ASN A 300 11.96 18.22 26.06
C ASN A 300 11.50 17.60 27.40
N ALA A 301 12.42 17.34 28.33
CA ALA A 301 12.09 16.67 29.61
C ALA A 301 11.05 17.42 30.46
N LYS A 302 10.91 18.73 30.26
CA LYS A 302 9.99 19.61 30.99
C LYS A 302 8.69 19.90 30.26
N ILE A 303 8.53 19.44 29.02
CA ILE A 303 7.31 19.64 28.24
C ILE A 303 6.20 18.82 28.85
N ASN A 304 5.06 19.46 29.10
CA ASN A 304 3.84 18.85 29.57
C ASN A 304 2.63 19.48 28.90
N SER A 305 1.45 18.92 29.11
CA SER A 305 0.21 19.40 28.47
C SER A 305 -0.08 20.87 28.76
N ASP A 306 0.16 21.33 30.00
CA ASP A 306 -0.08 22.73 30.36
C ASP A 306 0.87 23.70 29.62
N ALA A 307 2.12 23.28 29.41
CA ALA A 307 3.06 24.08 28.62
C ALA A 307 2.62 24.16 27.15
N ILE A 308 2.18 23.03 26.57
CA ILE A 308 1.67 22.99 25.20
C ILE A 308 0.44 23.89 25.06
N TRP A 309 -0.51 23.82 25.99
CA TRP A 309 -1.70 24.67 25.96
C TRP A 309 -1.37 26.17 26.04
N ARG A 310 -0.50 26.56 26.95
CA ARG A 310 -0.05 27.96 27.03
C ARG A 310 0.61 28.45 25.74
N ASP A 311 1.41 27.59 25.08
CA ASP A 311 2.06 27.96 23.82
C ASP A 311 1.06 28.06 22.67
N LEU A 312 0.06 27.18 22.61
CA LEU A 312 -1.03 27.24 21.62
C LEU A 312 -1.90 28.50 21.82
N GLU A 313 -2.27 28.81 23.07
CA GLU A 313 -3.02 30.02 23.42
C GLU A 313 -2.26 31.27 23.01
N LYS A 314 -0.96 31.36 23.38
CA LYS A 314 -0.10 32.45 22.97
C LYS A 314 0.04 32.56 21.45
N GLY A 315 0.16 31.41 20.76
CA GLY A 315 0.24 31.36 19.31
C GLY A 315 -1.05 31.83 18.62
N SER A 316 -2.22 31.53 19.20
CA SER A 316 -3.50 31.96 18.66
C SER A 316 -3.72 33.47 18.63
N GLN A 317 -2.99 34.22 19.47
CA GLN A 317 -3.02 35.68 19.50
C GLN A 317 -2.10 36.33 18.46
N GLN A 318 -1.35 35.54 17.70
CA GLN A 318 -0.39 36.04 16.71
C GLN A 318 -0.90 35.81 15.29
N LYS A 319 -0.53 36.69 14.36
CA LYS A 319 -0.83 36.49 12.95
C LYS A 319 -0.03 35.29 12.44
N GLY A 320 -0.75 34.24 12.02
CA GLY A 320 -0.15 33.04 11.42
C GLY A 320 0.20 33.18 9.94
N ALA A 321 0.75 32.11 9.37
CA ALA A 321 0.94 32.01 7.92
C ALA A 321 -0.43 31.95 7.23
N ILE A 322 -0.57 32.68 6.13
CA ILE A 322 -1.79 32.70 5.33
C ILE A 322 -1.84 31.41 4.49
N ALA A 323 -2.77 30.53 4.82
CA ALA A 323 -3.00 29.30 4.05
C ALA A 323 -3.87 29.54 2.81
N LYS A 324 -4.90 30.39 2.95
CA LYS A 324 -5.79 30.84 1.88
C LYS A 324 -6.34 32.20 2.29
N GLU A 325 -6.41 33.15 1.34
CA GLU A 325 -7.00 34.45 1.53
C GLU A 325 -8.04 34.67 0.44
N GLU A 326 -9.28 34.95 0.84
CA GLU A 326 -10.40 35.19 -0.07
C GLU A 326 -11.36 36.20 0.58
N GLY A 327 -11.46 37.41 0.00
CA GLY A 327 -12.23 38.52 0.57
C GLY A 327 -11.52 39.22 1.75
N ASP A 328 -12.27 39.95 2.55
CA ASP A 328 -11.80 40.66 3.76
C ASP A 328 -12.48 40.10 5.00
N VAL A 329 -11.76 39.19 5.68
CA VAL A 329 -12.27 38.48 6.86
C VAL A 329 -12.50 39.46 8.02
N GLU A 330 -11.57 40.37 8.27
CA GLU A 330 -11.65 41.33 9.38
C GLU A 330 -12.85 42.26 9.25
N LYS A 331 -13.14 42.71 8.03
CA LYS A 331 -14.31 43.52 7.75
C LYS A 331 -15.61 42.72 7.94
N SER A 332 -15.64 41.46 7.53
CA SER A 332 -16.80 40.58 7.62
C SER A 332 -17.15 40.19 9.06
N LEU A 333 -16.13 40.05 9.94
CA LEU A 333 -16.31 39.67 11.35
C LEU A 333 -16.78 40.82 12.25
N LYS A 334 -16.96 42.04 11.74
CA LYS A 334 -17.36 43.22 12.59
C LYS A 334 -18.79 43.24 13.02
N ALA A 335 -19.72 42.50 12.38
CA ALA A 335 -21.14 42.58 12.65
C ALA A 335 -21.59 41.57 13.72
N ASP A 336 -21.75 40.32 13.40
CA ASP A 336 -22.24 39.28 14.30
C ASP A 336 -21.17 38.23 14.52
N ARG A 337 -20.35 38.42 15.56
CA ARG A 337 -19.26 37.51 15.88
C ARG A 337 -19.63 36.57 17.00
N PHE A 338 -19.44 35.28 16.80
CA PHE A 338 -19.48 34.27 17.83
C PHE A 338 -18.09 33.66 18.00
N ASP A 339 -17.57 33.69 19.21
CA ASP A 339 -16.27 33.11 19.56
C ASP A 339 -16.46 31.91 20.48
N ALA A 340 -15.78 30.81 20.17
CA ALA A 340 -15.74 29.64 21.04
C ALA A 340 -14.35 28.99 20.98
N ALA A 341 -13.83 28.58 22.13
CA ALA A 341 -12.62 27.81 22.26
C ALA A 341 -12.98 26.38 22.64
N TYR A 342 -12.36 25.43 21.94
CA TYR A 342 -12.52 24.00 22.21
C TYR A 342 -11.14 23.42 22.51
N GLU A 343 -11.00 22.81 23.68
CA GLU A 343 -9.76 22.19 24.13
C GLU A 343 -9.91 20.67 24.08
N MET A 344 -8.93 20.00 23.45
CA MET A 344 -8.83 18.55 23.43
C MET A 344 -7.47 18.11 23.98
N PRO A 345 -7.43 17.06 24.83
CA PRO A 345 -6.19 16.58 25.39
C PRO A 345 -5.24 16.07 24.31
N PHE A 346 -3.94 16.21 24.55
CA PHE A 346 -2.88 15.70 23.68
C PHE A 346 -2.73 14.20 23.91
N LEU A 347 -3.46 13.40 23.15
CA LEU A 347 -3.53 11.95 23.31
C LEU A 347 -2.62 11.24 22.30
N ALA A 348 -1.90 10.23 22.77
CA ALA A 348 -1.25 9.27 21.90
C ALA A 348 -2.29 8.30 21.31
N HIS A 349 -2.05 7.84 20.07
CA HIS A 349 -2.81 6.72 19.52
C HIS A 349 -2.51 5.45 20.33
N ALA A 350 -3.56 4.78 20.81
CA ALA A 350 -3.41 3.50 21.47
C ALA A 350 -3.44 2.38 20.42
N PRO A 351 -2.41 1.53 20.31
CA PRO A 351 -2.49 0.32 19.49
C PRO A 351 -3.52 -0.63 20.07
N MET A 352 -4.34 -1.21 19.21
CA MET A 352 -5.34 -2.22 19.61
C MET A 352 -4.76 -3.63 19.53
#